data_e6e479b40b98a1c5c19bb1750027d227
#
_entry.id   e6e479b40b98a1c5c19bb1750027d227
#
_cell.length_a   1.000
_cell.length_b   1.000
_cell.length_c   1.000
_cell.angle_alpha   90.00
_cell.angle_beta   90.00
_cell.angle_gamma   90.00
#
_symmetry.space_group_name_H-M   'P 1'
#
loop_
_entity.id
_entity.type
_entity.pdbx_description
1 polymer ?
#
loop_
_entity_poly.entity_id
_entity_poly.type
_entity_poly.pdbx_seq_one_letter_code
_entity_poly.pdbx_strand_id
1 'polypeptide(L)'
;MRVFAEGPKEGNPATLRFRVPSEKADATTVRVDVTLPTGVTSTSAPPAPGWTRRAIPASEDGATHIVWTATAGHELKPDRHRYFDVRVGPLPKKPSIAFDVAQTYSDGTTVNWNERQTGDKVPDFPAPVLVLDAAAAKAEQARQDVTVRRTPARTTAATPAAAARERGPGAAPWLPWTVAGAAVLGSGAVVVVRRRGVPDRTGTVQR
;
A
#
# COMPACT_ATOMS: atom_id res chain seq x y z
N MET A 1 7.62 6.76 7.30
CA MET A 1 6.52 7.69 7.62
C MET A 1 6.17 7.65 9.11
N ARG A 2 5.59 8.73 9.73
CA ARG A 2 5.21 8.75 11.15
C ARG A 2 3.96 9.62 11.39
N VAL A 3 3.21 9.31 12.45
CA VAL A 3 2.08 10.12 12.94
C VAL A 3 2.33 10.51 14.39
N PHE A 4 1.95 11.73 14.75
CA PHE A 4 2.08 12.30 16.09
C PHE A 4 0.76 12.96 16.49
N ALA A 5 0.51 13.05 17.79
CA ALA A 5 -0.50 13.92 18.38
C ALA A 5 0.00 14.39 19.76
N GLU A 6 -0.41 15.56 20.20
CA GLU A 6 -0.11 16.05 21.54
C GLU A 6 -1.09 15.44 22.54
N GLY A 7 -0.60 14.65 23.49
CA GLY A 7 -1.39 14.03 24.56
C GLY A 7 -2.60 13.23 24.07
N PRO A 8 -2.44 12.34 23.06
CA PRO A 8 -3.55 11.61 22.48
C PRO A 8 -4.21 10.73 23.56
N LYS A 9 -5.53 10.86 23.73
CA LYS A 9 -6.32 10.06 24.66
C LYS A 9 -7.56 9.52 23.99
N GLU A 10 -7.92 8.30 24.36
CA GLU A 10 -9.19 7.69 23.97
C GLU A 10 -10.37 8.60 24.30
N GLY A 11 -11.35 8.67 23.42
CA GLY A 11 -12.56 9.46 23.57
C GLY A 11 -12.39 10.97 23.41
N ASN A 12 -11.17 11.49 23.23
CA ASN A 12 -10.92 12.92 23.06
C ASN A 12 -10.62 13.29 21.61
N PRO A 13 -10.98 14.50 21.17
CA PRO A 13 -10.52 15.01 19.87
C PRO A 13 -9.01 15.24 19.90
N ALA A 14 -8.37 15.11 18.72
CA ALA A 14 -6.94 15.30 18.59
C ALA A 14 -6.59 15.98 17.26
N THR A 15 -5.40 16.60 17.21
CA THR A 15 -4.75 16.99 15.95
C THR A 15 -3.67 15.97 15.63
N LEU A 16 -3.88 15.23 14.56
CA LEU A 16 -2.92 14.29 14.02
C LEU A 16 -1.95 15.05 13.11
N ARG A 17 -0.66 14.83 13.29
CA ARG A 17 0.40 15.39 12.46
C ARG A 17 1.16 14.28 11.77
N PHE A 18 1.00 14.14 10.47
CA PHE A 18 1.69 13.16 9.63
C PHE A 18 3.01 13.75 9.12
N ARG A 19 4.13 13.12 9.47
CA ARG A 19 5.44 13.42 8.89
C ARG A 19 5.67 12.50 7.70
N VAL A 20 5.64 13.09 6.52
CA VAL A 20 5.80 12.41 5.23
C VAL A 20 7.20 12.68 4.71
N PRO A 21 8.10 11.69 4.66
CA PRO A 21 9.38 11.82 3.99
C PRO A 21 9.24 11.59 2.49
N SER A 22 10.14 12.16 1.68
CA SER A 22 10.33 11.78 0.28
C SER A 22 11.60 10.96 0.17
N GLU A 23 11.46 9.64 -0.01
CA GLU A 23 12.58 8.68 0.09
C GLU A 23 13.13 8.26 -1.28
N LYS A 24 12.44 8.60 -2.38
CA LYS A 24 12.97 8.39 -3.74
C LYS A 24 13.97 9.47 -4.07
N ALA A 25 15.14 9.08 -4.57
CA ALA A 25 16.22 10.00 -4.91
C ALA A 25 15.95 10.78 -6.22
N ASP A 26 15.19 10.19 -7.14
CA ASP A 26 14.98 10.64 -8.52
C ASP A 26 13.57 11.15 -8.82
N ALA A 27 12.70 11.19 -7.81
CA ALA A 27 11.32 11.63 -7.96
C ALA A 27 10.84 12.45 -6.76
N THR A 28 9.97 13.43 -7.02
CA THR A 28 9.36 14.26 -5.98
C THR A 28 8.01 13.69 -5.57
N THR A 29 7.60 13.87 -4.31
CA THR A 29 6.24 13.50 -3.89
C THR A 29 5.25 14.57 -4.36
N VAL A 30 4.24 14.17 -5.12
CA VAL A 30 3.22 15.06 -5.68
C VAL A 30 1.85 14.89 -5.03
N ARG A 31 1.59 13.76 -4.38
CA ARG A 31 0.31 13.47 -3.72
C ARG A 31 0.52 12.62 -2.47
N VAL A 32 -0.25 12.92 -1.45
CA VAL A 32 -0.35 12.15 -0.20
C VAL A 32 -1.83 11.92 0.08
N ASP A 33 -2.21 10.66 0.29
CA ASP A 33 -3.57 10.22 0.59
C ASP A 33 -3.56 9.47 1.92
N VAL A 34 -4.17 10.05 2.94
CA VAL A 34 -4.28 9.44 4.27
C VAL A 34 -5.66 8.86 4.43
N THR A 35 -5.73 7.56 4.69
CA THR A 35 -6.96 6.85 5.02
C THR A 35 -7.18 6.88 6.52
N LEU A 36 -8.27 7.51 6.95
CA LEU A 36 -8.71 7.47 8.33
C LEU A 36 -9.52 6.19 8.56
N PRO A 37 -9.10 5.32 9.48
CA PRO A 37 -9.79 4.06 9.70
C PRO A 37 -11.17 4.30 10.32
N THR A 38 -12.05 3.31 10.20
CA THR A 38 -13.40 3.33 10.79
C THR A 38 -13.36 3.73 12.27
N GLY A 39 -14.21 4.67 12.65
CA GLY A 39 -14.26 5.23 14.00
C GLY A 39 -13.35 6.44 14.24
N VAL A 40 -12.55 6.84 13.24
CA VAL A 40 -11.80 8.10 13.25
C VAL A 40 -12.42 9.06 12.23
N THR A 41 -13.06 10.12 12.70
CA THR A 41 -13.75 11.10 11.85
C THR A 41 -12.94 12.37 11.74
N SER A 42 -12.66 12.84 10.52
CA SER A 42 -12.04 14.15 10.32
C SER A 42 -13.04 15.27 10.59
N THR A 43 -12.68 16.21 11.45
CA THR A 43 -13.44 17.44 11.68
C THR A 43 -12.91 18.59 10.83
N SER A 44 -11.61 18.65 10.59
CA SER A 44 -10.98 19.56 9.63
C SER A 44 -9.55 19.13 9.33
N ALA A 45 -9.00 19.64 8.24
CA ALA A 45 -7.56 19.56 7.98
C ALA A 45 -7.07 20.96 7.61
N PRO A 46 -6.14 21.55 8.37
CA PRO A 46 -5.60 22.87 8.08
C PRO A 46 -4.96 22.94 6.69
N PRO A 47 -4.90 24.14 6.08
CA PRO A 47 -4.16 24.33 4.84
C PRO A 47 -2.69 23.97 5.00
N ALA A 48 -2.13 23.29 3.99
CA ALA A 48 -0.69 23.08 3.86
C ALA A 48 -0.16 24.00 2.75
N PRO A 49 0.74 24.97 3.01
CA PRO A 49 1.20 25.92 2.00
C PRO A 49 1.74 25.20 0.75
N GLY A 50 1.26 25.60 -0.44
CA GLY A 50 1.64 24.98 -1.71
C GLY A 50 1.01 23.61 -1.98
N TRP A 51 0.00 23.19 -1.18
CA TRP A 51 -0.72 21.94 -1.37
C TRP A 51 -2.22 22.19 -1.30
N THR A 52 -2.93 21.71 -2.30
CA THR A 52 -4.39 21.63 -2.26
C THR A 52 -4.83 20.45 -1.42
N ARG A 53 -5.98 20.55 -0.77
CA ARG A 53 -6.52 19.51 0.07
C ARG A 53 -7.94 19.16 -0.37
N ARG A 54 -8.24 17.87 -0.38
CA ARG A 54 -9.58 17.34 -0.61
C ARG A 54 -9.89 16.26 0.44
N ALA A 55 -11.03 16.35 1.10
CA ALA A 55 -11.59 15.26 1.87
C ALA A 55 -12.53 14.46 0.95
N ILE A 56 -12.36 13.15 0.90
CA ILE A 56 -13.24 12.22 0.20
C ILE A 56 -14.00 11.49 1.31
N PRO A 57 -15.34 11.67 1.40
CA PRO A 57 -16.15 10.98 2.40
C PRO A 57 -15.98 9.47 2.30
N ALA A 58 -16.36 8.78 3.37
CA ALA A 58 -16.31 7.34 3.45
C ALA A 58 -16.93 6.69 2.20
N SER A 59 -16.14 5.84 1.56
CA SER A 59 -16.58 4.90 0.54
C SER A 59 -17.30 3.70 1.19
N GLU A 60 -17.64 2.69 0.41
CA GLU A 60 -18.35 1.50 0.91
C GLU A 60 -17.61 0.76 2.05
N ASP A 61 -16.29 0.92 2.15
CA ASP A 61 -15.45 0.39 3.23
C ASP A 61 -15.52 1.21 4.53
N GLY A 62 -16.27 2.34 4.55
CA GLY A 62 -16.43 3.22 5.71
C GLY A 62 -15.21 4.07 6.04
N ALA A 63 -14.18 4.10 5.19
CA ALA A 63 -12.98 4.87 5.40
C ALA A 63 -13.05 6.26 4.75
N THR A 64 -12.64 7.29 5.48
CA THR A 64 -12.52 8.66 4.96
C THR A 64 -11.10 8.92 4.49
N HIS A 65 -10.95 9.46 3.29
CA HIS A 65 -9.66 9.82 2.73
C HIS A 65 -9.41 11.33 2.82
N ILE A 66 -8.23 11.72 3.26
CA ILE A 66 -7.75 13.09 3.20
C ILE A 66 -6.58 13.15 2.23
N VAL A 67 -6.81 13.83 1.13
CA VAL A 67 -5.86 13.89 0.00
C VAL A 67 -5.23 15.27 -0.07
N TRP A 68 -3.92 15.31 -0.08
CA TRP A 68 -3.14 16.52 -0.42
C TRP A 68 -2.45 16.32 -1.76
N THR A 69 -2.52 17.33 -2.61
CA THR A 69 -1.85 17.36 -3.92
C THR A 69 -1.01 18.62 -4.00
N ALA A 70 0.26 18.45 -4.35
CA ALA A 70 1.18 19.59 -4.54
C ALA A 70 0.71 20.46 -5.70
N THR A 71 0.79 21.78 -5.51
CA THR A 71 0.73 22.73 -6.63
C THR A 71 2.09 22.79 -7.31
N ALA A 72 2.12 23.20 -8.56
CA ALA A 72 3.36 23.27 -9.34
C ALA A 72 4.47 24.05 -8.60
N GLY A 73 5.65 23.45 -8.51
CA GLY A 73 6.81 24.03 -7.82
C GLY A 73 6.83 23.82 -6.29
N HIS A 74 5.81 23.16 -5.72
CA HIS A 74 5.73 22.88 -4.27
C HIS A 74 5.79 21.38 -3.94
N GLU A 75 6.18 20.57 -4.92
CA GLU A 75 6.38 19.14 -4.72
C GLU A 75 7.43 18.90 -3.62
N LEU A 76 7.25 17.84 -2.85
CA LEU A 76 8.21 17.47 -1.82
C LEU A 76 9.42 16.82 -2.49
N LYS A 77 10.55 17.52 -2.44
CA LYS A 77 11.83 17.08 -3.04
C LYS A 77 12.40 15.86 -2.31
N PRO A 78 13.27 15.08 -2.99
CA PRO A 78 14.05 14.02 -2.36
C PRO A 78 14.73 14.46 -1.06
N ASP A 79 14.88 13.55 -0.12
CA ASP A 79 15.53 13.75 1.19
C ASP A 79 14.90 14.87 2.06
N ARG A 80 13.72 15.33 1.68
CA ARG A 80 12.94 16.27 2.48
C ARG A 80 11.76 15.57 3.15
N HIS A 81 11.17 16.23 4.10
CA HIS A 81 9.92 15.79 4.71
C HIS A 81 8.95 16.98 4.86
N ARG A 82 7.67 16.65 4.97
CA ARG A 82 6.61 17.63 5.19
C ARG A 82 5.64 17.12 6.25
N TYR A 83 5.00 18.07 6.93
CA TYR A 83 3.94 17.79 7.89
C TYR A 83 2.59 18.11 7.30
N PHE A 84 1.63 17.20 7.52
CA PHE A 84 0.23 17.39 7.18
C PHE A 84 -0.60 17.15 8.43
N ASP A 85 -1.42 18.15 8.78
CA ASP A 85 -2.22 18.12 9.99
C ASP A 85 -3.68 17.79 9.66
N VAL A 86 -4.29 16.93 10.49
CA VAL A 86 -5.71 16.57 10.45
C VAL A 86 -6.28 16.67 11.84
N ARG A 87 -7.34 17.46 12.02
CA ARG A 87 -8.12 17.44 13.25
C ARG A 87 -9.16 16.33 13.14
N VAL A 88 -9.18 15.48 14.13
CA VAL A 88 -10.12 14.35 14.21
C VAL A 88 -11.05 14.51 15.42
N GLY A 89 -12.26 13.93 15.30
CA GLY A 89 -13.21 13.83 16.40
C GLY A 89 -12.71 12.88 17.48
N PRO A 90 -13.58 12.43 18.39
CA PRO A 90 -13.15 11.56 19.47
C PRO A 90 -12.37 10.35 18.95
N LEU A 91 -11.17 10.13 19.50
CA LEU A 91 -10.38 8.96 19.19
C LEU A 91 -11.06 7.69 19.71
N PRO A 92 -11.05 6.58 18.96
CA PRO A 92 -11.67 5.33 19.39
C PRO A 92 -10.98 4.76 20.63
N LYS A 93 -11.71 3.95 21.40
CA LYS A 93 -11.18 3.23 22.56
C LYS A 93 -10.33 2.03 22.08
N LYS A 94 -9.10 2.31 21.72
CA LYS A 94 -8.09 1.34 21.25
C LYS A 94 -6.72 1.72 21.78
N PRO A 95 -5.85 0.76 22.10
CA PRO A 95 -4.51 1.07 22.58
C PRO A 95 -3.64 1.77 21.53
N SER A 96 -3.91 1.53 20.24
CA SER A 96 -3.23 2.18 19.14
C SER A 96 -4.12 2.25 17.91
N ILE A 97 -3.78 3.18 17.01
CA ILE A 97 -4.47 3.37 15.72
C ILE A 97 -3.41 3.39 14.63
N ALA A 98 -3.52 2.50 13.67
CA ALA A 98 -2.68 2.50 12.48
C ALA A 98 -3.44 3.14 11.32
N PHE A 99 -2.72 3.95 10.52
CA PHE A 99 -3.25 4.65 9.37
C PHE A 99 -2.62 4.09 8.10
N ASP A 100 -3.40 4.00 7.03
CA ASP A 100 -2.87 3.67 5.72
C ASP A 100 -2.60 4.97 4.97
N VAL A 101 -1.44 5.06 4.33
CA VAL A 101 -1.06 6.26 3.58
C VAL A 101 -0.51 5.86 2.22
N ALA A 102 -1.11 6.37 1.15
CA ALA A 102 -0.59 6.25 -0.20
C ALA A 102 0.18 7.52 -0.58
N GLN A 103 1.41 7.36 -1.02
CA GLN A 103 2.30 8.44 -1.44
C GLN A 103 2.64 8.28 -2.92
N THR A 104 2.20 9.24 -3.75
CA THR A 104 2.44 9.23 -5.19
C THR A 104 3.57 10.18 -5.55
N TYR A 105 4.44 9.74 -6.42
CA TYR A 105 5.61 10.45 -6.90
C TYR A 105 5.40 11.01 -8.32
N SER A 106 6.26 11.93 -8.73
CA SER A 106 6.22 12.61 -10.05
C SER A 106 6.43 11.67 -11.24
N ASP A 107 7.04 10.51 -11.01
CA ASP A 107 7.20 9.44 -12.00
C ASP A 107 5.95 8.54 -12.15
N GLY A 108 4.85 8.88 -11.44
CA GLY A 108 3.59 8.13 -11.45
C GLY A 108 3.58 6.91 -10.52
N THR A 109 4.68 6.57 -9.85
CA THR A 109 4.69 5.45 -8.90
C THR A 109 3.99 5.83 -7.60
N THR A 110 3.39 4.83 -6.94
CA THR A 110 2.76 5.01 -5.62
C THR A 110 3.34 4.00 -4.64
N VAL A 111 3.74 4.49 -3.47
CA VAL A 111 4.17 3.69 -2.33
C VAL A 111 3.06 3.69 -1.29
N ASN A 112 2.67 2.49 -0.83
CA ASN A 112 1.63 2.31 0.18
C ASN A 112 2.25 1.99 1.53
N TRP A 113 2.18 2.92 2.46
CA TRP A 113 2.58 2.78 3.86
C TRP A 113 1.41 2.17 4.64
N ASN A 114 1.22 0.87 4.50
CA ASN A 114 0.09 0.15 5.09
C ASN A 114 0.46 -1.21 5.68
N GLU A 115 1.75 -1.55 5.70
CA GLU A 115 2.20 -2.80 6.26
C GLU A 115 2.11 -2.77 7.79
N ARG A 116 1.55 -3.83 8.36
CA ARG A 116 1.51 -4.04 9.81
C ARG A 116 2.69 -4.92 10.22
N GLN A 117 3.35 -4.57 11.31
CA GLN A 117 4.39 -5.44 11.85
C GLN A 117 3.75 -6.74 12.35
N THR A 118 4.31 -7.86 11.92
CA THR A 118 3.85 -9.19 12.29
C THR A 118 5.06 -10.06 12.65
N GLY A 119 5.17 -10.42 13.90
CA GLY A 119 6.34 -11.16 14.41
C GLY A 119 7.63 -10.34 14.30
N ASP A 120 8.71 -11.01 13.95
CA ASP A 120 10.06 -10.44 13.88
C ASP A 120 10.38 -9.80 12.51
N LYS A 121 9.45 -9.87 11.53
CA LYS A 121 9.64 -9.29 10.20
C LYS A 121 9.47 -7.77 10.28
N VAL A 122 10.50 -7.04 9.90
CA VAL A 122 10.44 -5.57 9.75
C VAL A 122 9.76 -5.26 8.42
N PRO A 123 8.67 -4.48 8.42
CA PRO A 123 8.00 -4.04 7.20
C PRO A 123 8.87 -3.09 6.38
N ASP A 124 8.78 -3.18 5.04
CA ASP A 124 9.45 -2.23 4.14
C ASP A 124 8.75 -0.87 4.16
N PHE A 125 7.41 -0.88 4.15
CA PHE A 125 6.56 0.32 4.18
C PHE A 125 5.57 0.28 5.34
N PRO A 126 6.07 0.46 6.59
CA PRO A 126 5.24 0.33 7.77
C PRO A 126 4.17 1.42 7.83
N ALA A 127 2.96 1.01 8.18
CA ALA A 127 1.89 1.94 8.48
C ALA A 127 2.25 2.84 9.67
N PRO A 128 2.03 4.16 9.59
CA PRO A 128 2.19 5.04 10.75
C PRO A 128 1.18 4.68 11.85
N VAL A 129 1.67 4.51 13.08
CA VAL A 129 0.86 4.11 14.24
C VAL A 129 0.84 5.23 15.28
N LEU A 130 -0.34 5.63 15.71
CA LEU A 130 -0.57 6.48 16.87
C LEU A 130 -0.84 5.61 18.10
N VAL A 131 0.01 5.70 19.09
CA VAL A 131 -0.14 4.98 20.36
C VAL A 131 -0.96 5.85 21.32
N LEU A 132 -2.06 5.32 21.85
CA LEU A 132 -2.94 5.98 22.81
C LEU A 132 -2.66 5.50 24.25
N ASP A 133 -2.41 4.21 24.41
CA ASP A 133 -1.95 3.57 25.65
C ASP A 133 -0.73 2.69 25.33
N ALA A 134 0.44 3.12 25.78
CA ALA A 134 1.69 2.43 25.49
C ALA A 134 1.77 1.02 26.10
N ALA A 135 1.21 0.83 27.31
CA ALA A 135 1.24 -0.46 27.99
C ALA A 135 0.31 -1.46 27.31
N ALA A 136 -0.92 -1.02 26.99
CA ALA A 136 -1.90 -1.85 26.29
C ALA A 136 -1.47 -2.14 24.85
N ALA A 137 -0.89 -1.17 24.13
CA ALA A 137 -0.37 -1.37 22.78
C ALA A 137 0.76 -2.41 22.74
N LYS A 138 1.70 -2.37 23.70
CA LYS A 138 2.76 -3.36 23.84
C LYS A 138 2.21 -4.76 24.16
N ALA A 139 1.21 -4.84 25.01
CA ALA A 139 0.56 -6.10 25.35
C ALA A 139 -0.19 -6.71 24.16
N GLU A 140 -0.84 -5.88 23.33
CA GLU A 140 -1.52 -6.32 22.11
C GLU A 140 -0.53 -6.85 21.08
N GLN A 141 0.57 -6.13 20.85
CA GLN A 141 1.65 -6.59 19.96
C GLN A 141 2.20 -7.95 20.39
N ALA A 142 2.48 -8.12 21.68
CA ALA A 142 2.99 -9.39 22.21
C ALA A 142 2.00 -10.57 21.99
N ARG A 143 0.68 -10.32 22.08
CA ARG A 143 -0.34 -11.33 21.78
C ARG A 143 -0.35 -11.71 20.29
N GLN A 144 -0.22 -10.73 19.41
CA GLN A 144 -0.18 -10.95 17.96
C GLN A 144 1.03 -11.80 17.59
N ASP A 145 2.20 -11.51 18.15
CA ASP A 145 3.44 -12.27 17.92
C ASP A 145 3.31 -13.74 18.38
N VAL A 146 2.67 -13.98 19.51
CA VAL A 146 2.40 -15.36 20.00
C VAL A 146 1.43 -16.10 19.07
N THR A 147 0.42 -15.43 18.55
CA THR A 147 -0.57 -16.04 17.64
C THR A 147 0.07 -16.46 16.33
N VAL A 148 0.93 -15.60 15.76
CA VAL A 148 1.68 -15.91 14.53
C VAL A 148 2.60 -17.11 14.72
N ARG A 149 3.30 -17.20 15.83
CA ARG A 149 4.18 -18.35 16.15
C ARG A 149 3.41 -19.68 16.36
N ARG A 150 2.13 -19.61 16.75
CA ARG A 150 1.29 -20.81 17.00
C ARG A 150 0.54 -21.31 15.78
N THR A 151 0.46 -20.56 14.70
CA THR A 151 -0.16 -21.04 13.46
C THR A 151 0.80 -22.06 12.84
N PRO A 152 0.51 -23.39 12.89
CA PRO A 152 1.39 -24.37 12.29
C PRO A 152 1.40 -24.12 10.79
N ALA A 153 2.61 -24.00 10.22
CA ALA A 153 2.77 -24.09 8.78
C ALA A 153 2.02 -25.37 8.34
N ARG A 154 1.03 -25.20 7.46
CA ARG A 154 0.30 -26.34 6.88
C ARG A 154 1.33 -27.18 6.13
N THR A 155 1.86 -28.19 6.81
CA THR A 155 2.69 -29.23 6.20
C THR A 155 1.80 -29.88 5.15
N THR A 156 2.04 -29.58 3.90
CA THR A 156 1.55 -30.39 2.78
C THR A 156 2.12 -31.77 2.99
N ALA A 157 1.31 -32.67 3.53
CA ALA A 157 1.67 -34.08 3.66
C ALA A 157 1.88 -34.57 2.23
N ALA A 158 3.14 -34.79 1.88
CA ALA A 158 3.50 -35.59 0.73
C ALA A 158 2.98 -36.98 1.01
N THR A 159 2.03 -37.45 0.22
CA THR A 159 1.55 -38.82 0.20
C THR A 159 2.73 -39.73 -0.06
N PRO A 160 3.06 -40.67 0.82
CA PRO A 160 4.08 -41.69 0.51
C PRO A 160 3.53 -42.62 -0.57
N ALA A 161 4.14 -42.55 -1.75
CA ALA A 161 3.92 -43.55 -2.80
C ALA A 161 4.30 -44.92 -2.25
N ALA A 162 3.35 -45.82 -2.24
CA ALA A 162 3.51 -47.23 -1.84
C ALA A 162 4.56 -47.89 -2.70
N ALA A 163 5.58 -48.41 -2.06
CA ALA A 163 6.57 -49.30 -2.66
C ALA A 163 5.93 -50.63 -3.01
N ALA A 164 5.67 -50.90 -4.26
CA ALA A 164 5.44 -52.23 -4.78
C ALA A 164 6.80 -52.86 -5.12
N ARG A 165 7.16 -53.87 -4.36
CA ARG A 165 8.25 -54.79 -4.69
C ARG A 165 7.76 -55.74 -5.76
N GLU A 166 8.42 -55.83 -6.89
CA GLU A 166 8.48 -57.07 -7.66
C GLU A 166 9.88 -57.33 -8.22
N ARG A 167 10.25 -58.60 -8.11
CA ARG A 167 11.54 -59.23 -8.39
C ARG A 167 11.69 -59.60 -9.84
N GLY A 168 12.94 -59.58 -10.28
CA GLY A 168 13.46 -60.61 -11.12
C GLY A 168 13.97 -60.21 -12.50
N PRO A 169 14.90 -60.98 -13.06
CA PRO A 169 16.08 -60.40 -13.63
C PRO A 169 16.13 -60.56 -15.16
N GLY A 170 16.96 -59.75 -15.82
CA GLY A 170 17.30 -60.10 -17.17
C GLY A 170 17.68 -58.95 -18.10
N ALA A 171 18.97 -58.88 -18.39
CA ALA A 171 19.58 -58.51 -19.65
C ALA A 171 19.46 -57.03 -20.15
N ALA A 172 20.64 -56.39 -20.19
CA ALA A 172 20.97 -55.28 -21.05
C ALA A 172 21.00 -55.71 -22.54
N PRO A 173 21.42 -54.89 -23.49
CA PRO A 173 21.48 -53.39 -23.62
C PRO A 173 20.84 -52.90 -24.93
N TRP A 174 20.92 -51.64 -25.22
CA TRP A 174 21.17 -51.01 -26.52
C TRP A 174 20.62 -49.58 -26.60
N LEU A 175 21.48 -48.69 -26.90
CA LEU A 175 21.46 -47.33 -27.39
C LEU A 175 20.63 -47.14 -28.67
N PRO A 176 20.66 -45.96 -29.26
CA PRO A 176 20.16 -44.64 -28.96
C PRO A 176 19.17 -44.16 -30.07
N TRP A 177 18.51 -43.04 -29.96
CA TRP A 177 18.07 -42.23 -31.12
C TRP A 177 17.49 -40.89 -30.62
N THR A 178 18.23 -39.85 -30.72
CA THR A 178 18.16 -38.69 -31.63
C THR A 178 16.78 -38.04 -31.84
N VAL A 179 16.78 -36.75 -31.54
CA VAL A 179 16.28 -35.62 -32.34
C VAL A 179 14.79 -35.61 -32.73
N ALA A 180 14.10 -34.63 -32.25
CA ALA A 180 13.38 -33.70 -33.13
C ALA A 180 12.85 -32.52 -32.34
N GLY A 181 13.26 -31.36 -32.71
CA GLY A 181 12.77 -30.08 -32.31
C GLY A 181 11.41 -29.78 -32.90
N ALA A 182 10.66 -28.99 -32.18
CA ALA A 182 9.56 -28.21 -32.73
C ALA A 182 9.57 -26.83 -32.09
N ALA A 183 10.05 -25.88 -32.84
CA ALA A 183 9.86 -24.46 -32.56
C ALA A 183 8.42 -24.11 -32.86
N VAL A 184 7.71 -23.55 -31.88
CA VAL A 184 6.42 -22.90 -32.11
C VAL A 184 6.62 -21.40 -31.93
N LEU A 185 6.67 -20.71 -33.03
CA LEU A 185 6.59 -19.27 -33.17
C LEU A 185 5.10 -18.87 -32.91
N GLY A 186 4.84 -18.24 -31.81
CA GLY A 186 3.56 -17.64 -31.48
C GLY A 186 3.59 -16.14 -31.70
N SER A 187 2.92 -15.70 -32.75
CA SER A 187 2.81 -14.34 -33.25
C SER A 187 2.21 -13.38 -32.23
N GLY A 188 2.91 -12.31 -31.91
CA GLY A 188 2.37 -11.17 -31.16
C GLY A 188 1.43 -10.34 -32.03
N ALA A 189 0.19 -10.20 -31.59
CA ALA A 189 -0.76 -9.26 -32.17
C ALA A 189 -0.56 -7.87 -31.54
N VAL A 190 -0.01 -6.94 -32.31
CA VAL A 190 0.03 -5.51 -31.98
C VAL A 190 -1.34 -4.93 -32.30
N VAL A 191 -2.09 -4.51 -31.27
CA VAL A 191 -3.30 -3.73 -31.44
C VAL A 191 -2.94 -2.26 -31.52
N VAL A 192 -2.94 -1.71 -32.73
CA VAL A 192 -2.82 -0.28 -32.99
C VAL A 192 -4.21 0.35 -32.84
N VAL A 193 -4.41 1.09 -31.74
CA VAL A 193 -5.61 1.93 -31.58
C VAL A 193 -5.43 3.21 -32.38
N ARG A 194 -6.08 3.28 -33.54
CA ARG A 194 -6.21 4.50 -34.33
C ARG A 194 -7.13 5.51 -33.59
N ARG A 195 -6.57 6.61 -33.14
CA ARG A 195 -7.34 7.80 -32.75
C ARG A 195 -8.00 8.40 -33.98
N ARG A 196 -9.32 8.40 -34.01
CA ARG A 196 -10.12 9.16 -34.97
C ARG A 196 -10.09 10.62 -34.57
N GLY A 197 -9.59 11.45 -35.48
CA GLY A 197 -9.65 12.89 -35.37
C GLY A 197 -11.10 13.42 -35.40
N VAL A 198 -11.36 14.40 -34.55
CA VAL A 198 -12.57 15.21 -34.53
C VAL A 198 -12.42 16.32 -35.59
N PRO A 199 -13.38 16.55 -36.48
CA PRO A 199 -13.30 17.64 -37.45
C PRO A 199 -13.63 18.97 -36.77
N ASP A 200 -12.78 19.93 -37.06
CA ASP A 200 -12.93 21.36 -36.82
C ASP A 200 -14.18 21.91 -37.52
N ARG A 201 -15.05 22.59 -36.77
CA ARG A 201 -16.13 23.41 -37.31
C ARG A 201 -15.85 24.83 -37.02
N THR A 202 -15.12 25.47 -37.94
CA THR A 202 -15.18 26.92 -38.19
C THR A 202 -16.60 27.31 -38.58
N GLY A 203 -17.25 28.09 -37.75
CA GLY A 203 -18.51 28.79 -38.02
C GLY A 203 -18.33 30.29 -37.87
N THR A 204 -17.96 30.93 -38.95
CA THR A 204 -18.06 32.36 -39.16
C THR A 204 -19.54 32.77 -39.11
N VAL A 205 -19.88 33.74 -38.26
CA VAL A 205 -21.09 34.58 -38.45
C VAL A 205 -20.72 36.04 -38.27
N GLN A 206 -20.80 36.74 -39.42
CA GLN A 206 -20.91 38.20 -39.52
C GLN A 206 -22.31 38.65 -39.12
N ARG A 207 -22.43 39.59 -38.27
CA ARG A 207 -23.17 40.85 -38.35
C ARG A 207 -23.20 41.55 -37.02
#